data_62472df342c43d99f0c72d1fd95e4505
#
_entry.id   62472df342c43d99f0c72d1fd95e4505
#
_cell.length_a   1.000
_cell.length_b   1.000
_cell.length_c   1.000
_cell.angle_alpha   90.00
_cell.angle_beta   90.00
_cell.angle_gamma   90.00
#
_symmetry.space_group_name_H-M   'P 1'
#
loop_
_entity.id
_entity.type
_entity.pdbx_description
1 polymer ?
#
loop_
_entity_poly.entity_id
_entity_poly.type
_entity_poly.pdbx_seq_one_letter_code
_entity_poly.pdbx_strand_id
1 'polypeptide(L)'
;MRKSKILAKLRSGKGAKICSMGHYLPFYVRYAAHYGFDGIWLDLEHRAMEQREVQSLLAFCRMFDIDCMVRPASTERNRLYRYLEDGATGFLVPFTSDVTTAQKLVEAAKFPPLGNRGLDGAGLDGDYGLQVWNEGSTYLSDANQETFIFGQIETPDAVALADDIAAVPGIDGLYVGAADLGLRLRVNPRPGINNLDDAIEKVAAAAQHHGKAWGAATGSLETMRRYRQMGSQILTWGGDFGLRTVLANASSDLDSMLGG
;
A
#
# COMPACT_ATOMS: atom_id res chain seq x y z
N MET A 1 -9.16 -18.00 3.10
CA MET A 1 -8.16 -17.00 2.69
C MET A 1 -7.28 -16.60 3.87
N ARG A 2 -6.00 -16.20 3.66
CA ARG A 2 -5.11 -15.70 4.74
C ARG A 2 -5.61 -14.35 5.27
N LYS A 3 -5.60 -14.17 6.58
CA LYS A 3 -5.96 -12.89 7.21
C LYS A 3 -4.87 -11.85 7.03
N SER A 4 -5.26 -10.61 6.68
CA SER A 4 -4.33 -9.48 6.54
C SER A 4 -3.83 -8.99 7.90
N LYS A 5 -2.51 -8.90 8.06
CA LYS A 5 -1.87 -8.31 9.25
C LYS A 5 -2.06 -6.80 9.29
N ILE A 6 -1.96 -6.13 8.13
CA ILE A 6 -2.22 -4.69 8.01
C ILE A 6 -3.64 -4.41 8.48
N LEU A 7 -4.66 -5.05 7.87
CA LEU A 7 -6.06 -4.82 8.26
C LEU A 7 -6.33 -5.17 9.72
N ALA A 8 -5.73 -6.24 10.25
CA ALA A 8 -5.86 -6.59 11.66
C ALA A 8 -5.36 -5.47 12.60
N LYS A 9 -4.25 -4.80 12.24
CA LYS A 9 -3.75 -3.63 12.98
C LYS A 9 -4.72 -2.45 12.86
N LEU A 10 -5.14 -2.11 11.65
CA LEU A 10 -6.04 -0.99 11.40
C LEU A 10 -7.37 -1.15 12.15
N ARG A 11 -7.99 -2.33 12.07
CA ARG A 11 -9.24 -2.66 12.78
C ARG A 11 -9.12 -2.57 14.30
N SER A 12 -7.92 -2.81 14.84
CA SER A 12 -7.64 -2.67 16.28
C SER A 12 -7.21 -1.26 16.70
N GLY A 13 -7.28 -0.26 15.81
CA GLY A 13 -6.84 1.12 16.06
C GLY A 13 -5.33 1.31 16.13
N LYS A 14 -4.55 0.28 15.78
CA LYS A 14 -3.08 0.30 15.84
C LYS A 14 -2.49 0.73 14.50
N GLY A 15 -1.22 1.19 14.54
CA GLY A 15 -0.45 1.46 13.34
C GLY A 15 0.11 0.17 12.73
N ALA A 16 0.02 0.04 11.41
CA ALA A 16 0.64 -1.03 10.64
C ALA A 16 2.06 -0.60 10.21
N LYS A 17 3.06 -1.44 10.47
CA LYS A 17 4.47 -1.23 10.09
C LYS A 17 4.71 -1.79 8.70
N ILE A 18 5.08 -0.95 7.76
CA ILE A 18 5.29 -1.30 6.36
C ILE A 18 6.69 -0.83 5.93
N CYS A 19 7.48 -1.70 5.31
CA CYS A 19 8.71 -1.31 4.63
C CYS A 19 8.54 -1.38 3.11
N SER A 20 9.33 -0.60 2.37
CA SER A 20 9.25 -0.58 0.90
C SER A 20 10.27 -1.52 0.25
N MET A 21 9.92 -2.05 -0.91
CA MET A 21 10.79 -2.86 -1.74
C MET A 21 10.52 -2.55 -3.22
N GLY A 22 11.57 -2.18 -3.95
CA GLY A 22 11.52 -1.85 -5.37
C GLY A 22 12.39 -2.73 -6.25
N HIS A 23 13.07 -3.72 -5.68
CA HIS A 23 13.94 -4.65 -6.40
C HIS A 23 13.60 -6.10 -6.04
N TYR A 24 13.94 -7.03 -6.94
CA TYR A 24 13.76 -8.46 -6.70
C TYR A 24 14.77 -8.98 -5.66
N LEU A 25 14.36 -8.96 -4.39
CA LEU A 25 15.17 -9.34 -3.24
C LEU A 25 14.40 -10.33 -2.33
N PRO A 26 14.29 -11.62 -2.69
CA PRO A 26 13.52 -12.60 -1.92
C PRO A 26 13.91 -12.70 -0.44
N PHE A 27 15.21 -12.61 -0.12
CA PHE A 27 15.68 -12.63 1.27
C PHE A 27 15.18 -11.43 2.09
N TYR A 28 14.93 -10.28 1.46
CA TYR A 28 14.40 -9.08 2.12
C TYR A 28 13.02 -9.34 2.72
N VAL A 29 12.18 -10.14 2.03
CA VAL A 29 10.86 -10.55 2.55
C VAL A 29 11.00 -11.29 3.87
N ARG A 30 11.98 -12.22 3.95
CA ARG A 30 12.27 -12.96 5.19
C ARG A 30 12.74 -12.04 6.30
N TYR A 31 13.59 -11.07 6.00
CA TYR A 31 14.06 -10.09 6.99
C TYR A 31 12.92 -9.21 7.49
N ALA A 32 12.10 -8.66 6.60
CA ALA A 32 10.94 -7.85 6.96
C ALA A 32 10.00 -8.61 7.91
N ALA A 33 9.65 -9.85 7.56
CA ALA A 33 8.82 -10.71 8.41
C ALA A 33 9.48 -11.00 9.77
N HIS A 34 10.79 -11.28 9.80
CA HIS A 34 11.55 -11.58 11.03
C HIS A 34 11.57 -10.38 11.99
N TYR A 35 11.75 -9.16 11.46
CA TYR A 35 11.77 -7.94 12.28
C TYR A 35 10.37 -7.39 12.58
N GLY A 36 9.33 -8.15 12.27
CA GLY A 36 7.96 -7.88 12.67
C GLY A 36 7.31 -6.71 11.91
N PHE A 37 7.65 -6.55 10.63
CA PHE A 37 6.84 -5.73 9.75
C PHE A 37 5.51 -6.46 9.47
N ASP A 38 4.43 -5.69 9.38
CA ASP A 38 3.09 -6.21 9.08
C ASP A 38 2.93 -6.40 7.57
N GLY A 39 3.63 -5.60 6.77
CA GLY A 39 3.59 -5.70 5.31
C GLY A 39 4.81 -5.11 4.60
N ILE A 40 4.89 -5.43 3.32
CA ILE A 40 5.83 -4.87 2.36
C ILE A 40 5.04 -4.05 1.33
N TRP A 41 5.46 -2.82 1.10
CA TRP A 41 5.05 -2.03 -0.05
C TRP A 41 5.93 -2.41 -1.24
N LEU A 42 5.38 -3.20 -2.16
CA LEU A 42 6.05 -3.59 -3.40
C LEU A 42 5.76 -2.54 -4.47
N ASP A 43 6.78 -1.81 -4.87
CA ASP A 43 6.67 -0.73 -5.85
C ASP A 43 6.87 -1.24 -7.28
N LEU A 44 5.78 -1.24 -8.05
CA LEU A 44 5.79 -1.57 -9.46
C LEU A 44 5.47 -0.35 -10.35
N GLU A 45 5.17 0.81 -9.74
CA GLU A 45 4.94 2.06 -10.48
C GLU A 45 6.25 2.63 -11.00
N HIS A 46 7.26 2.76 -10.13
CA HIS A 46 8.53 3.36 -10.47
C HIS A 46 9.67 2.34 -10.60
N ARG A 47 9.35 1.04 -10.55
CA ARG A 47 10.34 -0.04 -10.61
C ARG A 47 9.88 -1.12 -11.58
N ALA A 48 10.79 -1.49 -12.47
CA ALA A 48 10.55 -2.59 -13.39
C ALA A 48 10.85 -3.92 -12.72
N MET A 49 9.88 -4.82 -12.72
CA MET A 49 10.04 -6.22 -12.36
C MET A 49 9.30 -7.09 -13.37
N GLU A 50 9.89 -8.21 -13.71
CA GLU A 50 9.22 -9.21 -14.53
C GLU A 50 8.05 -9.84 -13.76
N GLN A 51 7.00 -10.21 -14.47
CA GLN A 51 5.80 -10.78 -13.81
C GLN A 51 6.13 -12.00 -12.94
N ARG A 52 7.06 -12.85 -13.37
CA ARG A 52 7.50 -14.02 -12.61
C ARG A 52 8.26 -13.66 -11.34
N GLU A 53 9.01 -12.56 -11.34
CA GLU A 53 9.66 -12.04 -10.15
C GLU A 53 8.63 -11.56 -9.13
N VAL A 54 7.61 -10.83 -9.59
CA VAL A 54 6.49 -10.40 -8.75
C VAL A 54 5.76 -11.60 -8.15
N GLN A 55 5.38 -12.59 -8.94
CA GLN A 55 4.74 -13.84 -8.46
C GLN A 55 5.59 -14.54 -7.40
N SER A 56 6.91 -14.63 -7.64
CA SER A 56 7.84 -15.23 -6.67
C SER A 56 7.86 -14.46 -5.35
N LEU A 57 7.95 -13.12 -5.39
CA LEU A 57 7.93 -12.30 -4.17
C LEU A 57 6.61 -12.43 -3.40
N LEU A 58 5.47 -12.48 -4.09
CA LEU A 58 4.16 -12.68 -3.49
C LEU A 58 4.05 -14.05 -2.81
N ALA A 59 4.61 -15.10 -3.44
CA ALA A 59 4.70 -16.43 -2.83
C ALA A 59 5.59 -16.43 -1.57
N PHE A 60 6.71 -15.71 -1.56
CA PHE A 60 7.54 -15.52 -0.36
C PHE A 60 6.77 -14.76 0.73
N CYS A 61 6.02 -13.72 0.37
CA CYS A 61 5.19 -13.02 1.35
C CYS A 61 4.16 -13.96 1.99
N ARG A 62 3.53 -14.83 1.19
CA ARG A 62 2.62 -15.86 1.69
C ARG A 62 3.32 -16.84 2.61
N MET A 63 4.49 -17.36 2.22
CA MET A 63 5.28 -18.34 2.97
C MET A 63 5.74 -17.80 4.33
N PHE A 64 6.14 -16.53 4.40
CA PHE A 64 6.63 -15.91 5.63
C PHE A 64 5.54 -15.15 6.41
N ASP A 65 4.30 -15.31 6.01
CA ASP A 65 3.13 -14.71 6.66
C ASP A 65 3.31 -13.19 6.88
N ILE A 66 3.61 -12.46 5.80
CA ILE A 66 3.66 -11.00 5.78
C ILE A 66 2.79 -10.49 4.63
N ASP A 67 2.09 -9.36 4.81
CA ASP A 67 1.26 -8.78 3.76
C ASP A 67 2.12 -8.21 2.62
N CYS A 68 1.60 -8.25 1.40
CA CYS A 68 2.15 -7.50 0.29
C CYS A 68 1.14 -6.46 -0.20
N MET A 69 1.49 -5.19 0.00
CA MET A 69 0.79 -4.03 -0.54
C MET A 69 1.45 -3.66 -1.86
N VAL A 70 0.80 -4.00 -2.98
CA VAL A 70 1.33 -3.68 -4.31
C VAL A 70 0.98 -2.25 -4.68
N ARG A 71 1.98 -1.46 -5.11
CA ARG A 71 1.74 -0.22 -5.85
C ARG A 71 1.84 -0.53 -7.34
N PRO A 72 0.70 -0.65 -8.05
CA PRO A 72 0.69 -1.17 -9.40
C PRO A 72 1.12 -0.12 -10.42
N ALA A 73 1.75 -0.56 -11.51
CA ALA A 73 2.09 0.29 -12.65
C ALA A 73 0.88 0.65 -13.54
N SER A 74 -0.25 -0.03 -13.36
CA SER A 74 -1.46 0.16 -14.14
C SER A 74 -2.69 -0.15 -13.30
N THR A 75 -3.77 0.59 -13.52
CA THR A 75 -5.08 0.38 -12.89
C THR A 75 -6.02 -0.45 -13.75
N GLU A 76 -5.52 -1.08 -14.81
CA GLU A 76 -6.31 -1.99 -15.62
C GLU A 76 -6.86 -3.15 -14.77
N ARG A 77 -8.16 -3.39 -14.89
CA ARG A 77 -8.92 -4.35 -14.08
C ARG A 77 -8.27 -5.74 -14.03
N ASN A 78 -7.90 -6.30 -15.18
CA ASN A 78 -7.30 -7.63 -15.26
C ASN A 78 -5.88 -7.69 -14.67
N ARG A 79 -5.14 -6.59 -14.67
CA ARG A 79 -3.83 -6.51 -14.00
C ARG A 79 -3.98 -6.46 -12.49
N LEU A 80 -4.94 -5.69 -11.98
CA LEU A 80 -5.17 -5.59 -10.54
C LEU A 80 -5.58 -6.95 -9.94
N TYR A 81 -6.63 -7.60 -10.47
CA TYR A 81 -7.03 -8.86 -9.87
C TYR A 81 -5.99 -9.98 -10.08
N ARG A 82 -5.15 -9.91 -11.14
CA ARG A 82 -4.04 -10.84 -11.31
C ARG A 82 -3.04 -10.77 -10.15
N TYR A 83 -2.68 -9.58 -9.67
CA TYR A 83 -1.81 -9.47 -8.48
C TYR A 83 -2.46 -10.11 -7.24
N LEU A 84 -3.77 -9.99 -7.08
CA LEU A 84 -4.49 -10.64 -5.97
C LEU A 84 -4.45 -12.16 -6.11
N GLU A 85 -4.70 -12.70 -7.30
CA GLU A 85 -4.60 -14.13 -7.61
C GLU A 85 -3.18 -14.66 -7.36
N ASP A 86 -2.16 -13.88 -7.68
CA ASP A 86 -0.76 -14.20 -7.42
C ASP A 86 -0.38 -14.06 -5.92
N GLY A 87 -1.27 -13.57 -5.05
CA GLY A 87 -1.09 -13.55 -3.59
C GLY A 87 -0.88 -12.20 -2.95
N ALA A 88 -1.03 -11.08 -3.67
CA ALA A 88 -1.04 -9.76 -3.06
C ALA A 88 -2.18 -9.64 -2.03
N THR A 89 -1.93 -8.92 -0.93
CA THR A 89 -2.95 -8.74 0.12
C THR A 89 -3.79 -7.48 -0.15
N GLY A 90 -3.26 -6.53 -0.90
CA GLY A 90 -3.98 -5.32 -1.25
C GLY A 90 -3.11 -4.35 -2.03
N PHE A 91 -3.62 -3.14 -2.18
CA PHE A 91 -3.04 -2.13 -3.05
C PHE A 91 -2.81 -0.79 -2.35
N LEU A 92 -1.77 -0.10 -2.78
CA LEU A 92 -1.62 1.34 -2.69
C LEU A 92 -1.68 1.90 -4.12
N VAL A 93 -2.82 2.47 -4.51
CA VAL A 93 -3.03 2.82 -5.92
C VAL A 93 -2.69 4.28 -6.18
N PRO A 94 -1.66 4.55 -7.03
CA PRO A 94 -1.28 5.91 -7.37
C PRO A 94 -2.40 6.64 -8.12
N PHE A 95 -2.38 7.96 -8.09
CA PHE A 95 -3.33 8.83 -8.79
C PHE A 95 -4.81 8.48 -8.57
N THR A 96 -5.18 8.09 -7.35
CA THR A 96 -6.60 7.99 -6.98
C THR A 96 -7.17 9.40 -6.86
N SER A 97 -7.56 9.97 -8.02
CA SER A 97 -7.80 11.41 -8.16
C SER A 97 -9.24 11.82 -7.94
N ASP A 98 -10.19 10.90 -8.01
CA ASP A 98 -11.63 11.16 -7.89
C ASP A 98 -12.43 9.91 -7.47
N VAL A 99 -13.73 10.11 -7.23
CA VAL A 99 -14.69 9.07 -6.85
C VAL A 99 -14.80 7.97 -7.91
N THR A 100 -14.81 8.35 -9.19
CA THR A 100 -14.94 7.40 -10.30
C THR A 100 -13.72 6.46 -10.36
N THR A 101 -12.55 7.01 -10.16
CA THR A 101 -11.31 6.21 -10.07
C THR A 101 -11.38 5.26 -8.87
N ALA A 102 -11.75 5.75 -7.69
CA ALA A 102 -11.89 4.91 -6.49
C ALA A 102 -12.92 3.77 -6.68
N GLN A 103 -14.07 4.05 -7.29
CA GLN A 103 -15.08 3.04 -7.60
C GLN A 103 -14.56 1.96 -8.55
N LYS A 104 -13.84 2.34 -9.62
CA LYS A 104 -13.23 1.37 -10.56
C LYS A 104 -12.20 0.47 -9.88
N LEU A 105 -11.46 0.98 -8.89
CA LEU A 105 -10.53 0.16 -8.11
C LEU A 105 -11.27 -0.88 -7.27
N VAL A 106 -12.36 -0.49 -6.63
CA VAL A 106 -13.22 -1.42 -5.88
C VAL A 106 -13.82 -2.47 -6.79
N GLU A 107 -14.37 -2.07 -7.94
CA GLU A 107 -14.91 -2.98 -8.96
C GLU A 107 -13.86 -4.01 -9.43
N ALA A 108 -12.61 -3.60 -9.58
CA ALA A 108 -11.54 -4.49 -10.02
C ALA A 108 -11.06 -5.46 -8.94
N ALA A 109 -11.06 -5.06 -7.66
CA ALA A 109 -10.38 -5.78 -6.58
C ALA A 109 -11.32 -6.57 -5.67
N LYS A 110 -12.60 -6.19 -5.60
CA LYS A 110 -13.59 -6.83 -4.71
C LYS A 110 -14.60 -7.66 -5.50
N PHE A 111 -15.05 -8.75 -4.89
CA PHE A 111 -16.13 -9.58 -5.44
C PHE A 111 -17.52 -8.95 -5.19
N PRO A 112 -18.54 -9.38 -5.96
CA PRO A 112 -19.92 -9.00 -5.65
C PRO A 112 -20.32 -9.31 -4.20
N PRO A 113 -21.18 -8.51 -3.55
CA PRO A 113 -21.90 -7.34 -4.10
C PRO A 113 -21.08 -6.03 -4.07
N LEU A 114 -19.88 -6.03 -3.50
CA LEU A 114 -19.08 -4.81 -3.29
C LEU A 114 -18.38 -4.33 -4.56
N GLY A 115 -17.92 -5.25 -5.36
CA GLY A 115 -17.24 -5.00 -6.63
C GLY A 115 -17.64 -6.01 -7.70
N ASN A 116 -16.76 -6.17 -8.71
CA ASN A 116 -17.01 -7.06 -9.85
C ASN A 116 -15.73 -7.80 -10.27
N ARG A 117 -14.88 -8.19 -9.30
CA ARG A 117 -13.68 -8.98 -9.54
C ARG A 117 -14.05 -10.30 -10.21
N GLY A 118 -13.26 -10.72 -11.23
CA GLY A 118 -13.40 -12.05 -11.84
C GLY A 118 -13.01 -13.17 -10.87
N LEU A 119 -13.71 -14.29 -10.94
CA LEU A 119 -13.45 -15.48 -10.14
C LEU A 119 -12.83 -16.57 -11.02
N ASP A 120 -11.56 -16.84 -10.83
CA ASP A 120 -10.89 -18.04 -11.33
C ASP A 120 -10.76 -19.12 -10.23
N GLY A 121 -10.31 -18.68 -9.06
CA GLY A 121 -10.18 -19.51 -7.87
C GLY A 121 -8.97 -20.44 -7.85
N ALA A 122 -8.20 -20.53 -8.93
CA ALA A 122 -7.01 -21.38 -9.02
C ALA A 122 -5.71 -20.65 -8.60
N GLY A 123 -5.81 -19.40 -8.20
CA GLY A 123 -4.66 -18.60 -7.75
C GLY A 123 -4.19 -18.96 -6.34
N LEU A 124 -3.05 -18.35 -5.96
CA LEU A 124 -2.45 -18.52 -4.62
C LEU A 124 -3.37 -17.98 -3.51
N ASP A 125 -4.16 -16.96 -3.78
CA ASP A 125 -5.14 -16.40 -2.85
C ASP A 125 -6.26 -17.40 -2.47
N GLY A 126 -6.67 -18.23 -3.44
CA GLY A 126 -7.63 -19.34 -3.28
C GLY A 126 -7.00 -20.66 -2.88
N ASP A 127 -5.70 -20.66 -2.52
CA ASP A 127 -4.95 -21.87 -2.21
C ASP A 127 -5.01 -22.91 -3.37
N TYR A 128 -4.81 -22.42 -4.59
CA TYR A 128 -4.88 -23.20 -5.83
C TYR A 128 -6.19 -24.00 -6.01
N GLY A 129 -7.30 -23.39 -5.58
CA GLY A 129 -8.65 -23.98 -5.68
C GLY A 129 -9.08 -24.81 -4.48
N LEU A 130 -8.16 -25.15 -3.58
CA LEU A 130 -8.47 -25.99 -2.42
C LEU A 130 -9.45 -25.37 -1.43
N GLN A 131 -9.59 -24.05 -1.43
CA GLN A 131 -10.50 -23.32 -0.51
C GLN A 131 -11.71 -22.73 -1.21
N VAL A 132 -11.72 -22.65 -2.54
CA VAL A 132 -12.74 -21.90 -3.29
C VAL A 132 -13.96 -22.75 -3.61
N TRP A 133 -13.73 -23.97 -4.05
CA TRP A 133 -14.77 -24.85 -4.64
C TRP A 133 -15.38 -25.85 -3.67
N ASN A 134 -15.08 -25.73 -2.38
CA ASN A 134 -15.65 -26.58 -1.34
C ASN A 134 -17.05 -26.11 -0.96
N GLU A 135 -17.92 -27.07 -0.61
CA GLU A 135 -19.23 -26.75 -0.04
C GLU A 135 -19.07 -25.92 1.25
N GLY A 136 -19.81 -24.83 1.36
CA GLY A 136 -19.71 -23.90 2.49
C GLY A 136 -18.50 -22.96 2.45
N SER A 137 -17.80 -22.86 1.32
CA SER A 137 -16.66 -21.94 1.15
C SER A 137 -17.04 -20.50 1.48
N THR A 138 -16.22 -19.85 2.32
CA THR A 138 -16.31 -18.43 2.66
C THR A 138 -15.35 -17.58 1.84
N TYR A 139 -14.69 -18.14 0.83
CA TYR A 139 -13.60 -17.50 0.11
C TYR A 139 -13.96 -16.11 -0.41
N LEU A 140 -15.13 -15.92 -1.04
CA LEU A 140 -15.51 -14.61 -1.61
C LEU A 140 -15.69 -13.53 -0.55
N SER A 141 -16.34 -13.88 0.56
CA SER A 141 -16.53 -12.96 1.68
C SER A 141 -15.21 -12.65 2.39
N ASP A 142 -14.39 -13.66 2.61
CA ASP A 142 -13.07 -13.49 3.22
C ASP A 142 -12.15 -12.66 2.32
N ALA A 143 -12.16 -12.88 1.01
CA ALA A 143 -11.40 -12.09 0.06
C ALA A 143 -11.81 -10.61 0.10
N ASN A 144 -13.12 -10.32 0.14
CA ASN A 144 -13.61 -8.96 0.29
C ASN A 144 -13.19 -8.31 1.61
N GLN A 145 -13.14 -9.08 2.70
CA GLN A 145 -12.76 -8.60 4.02
C GLN A 145 -11.25 -8.43 4.18
N GLU A 146 -10.45 -9.32 3.61
CA GLU A 146 -9.01 -9.37 3.87
C GLU A 146 -8.15 -8.71 2.77
N THR A 147 -8.75 -8.26 1.67
CA THR A 147 -8.09 -7.43 0.65
C THR A 147 -8.31 -5.96 0.95
N PHE A 148 -7.26 -5.15 1.00
CA PHE A 148 -7.36 -3.70 1.23
C PHE A 148 -7.05 -2.89 -0.03
N ILE A 149 -7.64 -1.70 -0.10
CA ILE A 149 -7.39 -0.70 -1.15
C ILE A 149 -7.11 0.64 -0.47
N PHE A 150 -5.87 1.13 -0.62
CA PHE A 150 -5.49 2.47 -0.20
C PHE A 150 -5.35 3.36 -1.43
N GLY A 151 -6.12 4.45 -1.48
CA GLY A 151 -6.01 5.46 -2.55
C GLY A 151 -4.85 6.41 -2.26
N GLN A 152 -3.91 6.55 -3.21
CA GLN A 152 -2.82 7.52 -3.08
C GLN A 152 -3.27 8.88 -3.60
N ILE A 153 -3.30 9.84 -2.67
CA ILE A 153 -3.73 11.23 -2.91
C ILE A 153 -2.47 12.07 -3.15
N GLU A 154 -2.28 12.53 -4.39
CA GLU A 154 -1.03 13.17 -4.82
C GLU A 154 -1.21 14.31 -5.83
N THR A 155 -2.45 14.79 -5.95
CA THR A 155 -2.77 16.01 -6.68
C THR A 155 -3.61 16.94 -5.81
N PRO A 156 -3.52 18.28 -6.01
CA PRO A 156 -4.36 19.23 -5.27
C PRO A 156 -5.86 18.99 -5.47
N ASP A 157 -6.27 18.50 -6.64
CA ASP A 157 -7.66 18.15 -6.93
C ASP A 157 -8.12 16.93 -6.13
N ALA A 158 -7.28 15.89 -6.03
CA ALA A 158 -7.57 14.72 -5.21
C ALA A 158 -7.67 15.07 -3.71
N VAL A 159 -6.86 16.02 -3.21
CA VAL A 159 -6.98 16.52 -1.84
C VAL A 159 -8.32 17.21 -1.62
N ALA A 160 -8.79 18.00 -2.60
CA ALA A 160 -10.10 18.65 -2.51
C ALA A 160 -11.27 17.64 -2.49
N LEU A 161 -11.09 16.47 -3.12
CA LEU A 161 -12.08 15.39 -3.20
C LEU A 161 -11.81 14.25 -2.19
N ALA A 162 -10.88 14.43 -1.25
CA ALA A 162 -10.46 13.37 -0.34
C ALA A 162 -11.62 12.80 0.51
N ASP A 163 -12.56 13.65 0.90
CA ASP A 163 -13.75 13.23 1.66
C ASP A 163 -14.66 12.33 0.81
N ASP A 164 -14.94 12.71 -0.42
CA ASP A 164 -15.75 11.92 -1.35
C ASP A 164 -15.07 10.60 -1.73
N ILE A 165 -13.75 10.61 -1.91
CA ILE A 165 -12.96 9.40 -2.18
C ILE A 165 -13.00 8.45 -0.98
N ALA A 166 -12.82 8.97 0.23
CA ALA A 166 -12.88 8.19 1.46
C ALA A 166 -14.26 7.58 1.71
N ALA A 167 -15.33 8.25 1.26
CA ALA A 167 -16.71 7.76 1.38
C ALA A 167 -17.00 6.52 0.52
N VAL A 168 -16.19 6.23 -0.52
CA VAL A 168 -16.43 5.10 -1.43
C VAL A 168 -16.37 3.77 -0.67
N PRO A 169 -17.45 2.96 -0.67
CA PRO A 169 -17.46 1.65 -0.05
C PRO A 169 -16.39 0.74 -0.70
N GLY A 170 -15.55 0.11 0.12
CA GLY A 170 -14.46 -0.76 -0.37
C GLY A 170 -13.10 -0.08 -0.45
N ILE A 171 -13.01 1.25 -0.32
CA ILE A 171 -11.76 1.94 0.00
C ILE A 171 -11.51 1.78 1.51
N ASP A 172 -10.32 1.32 1.88
CA ASP A 172 -9.93 1.02 3.27
C ASP A 172 -9.09 2.13 3.89
N GLY A 173 -8.50 3.01 3.07
CA GLY A 173 -7.71 4.14 3.56
C GLY A 173 -7.21 5.06 2.46
N LEU A 174 -6.64 6.20 2.91
CA LEU A 174 -6.00 7.20 2.05
C LEU A 174 -4.51 7.30 2.40
N TYR A 175 -3.70 7.51 1.39
CA TYR A 175 -2.27 7.69 1.56
C TYR A 175 -1.77 8.92 0.79
N VAL A 176 -1.07 9.83 1.46
CA VAL A 176 -0.56 11.04 0.79
C VAL A 176 0.77 10.75 0.11
N GLY A 177 0.78 10.90 -1.22
CA GLY A 177 2.00 10.88 -2.04
C GLY A 177 2.73 12.22 -1.95
N ALA A 178 3.46 12.43 -0.85
CA ALA A 178 4.00 13.73 -0.46
C ALA A 178 4.96 14.36 -1.48
N ALA A 179 5.74 13.55 -2.21
CA ALA A 179 6.69 14.05 -3.20
C ALA A 179 5.96 14.70 -4.38
N ASP A 180 5.07 13.95 -5.01
CA ASP A 180 4.29 14.40 -6.16
C ASP A 180 3.32 15.52 -5.82
N LEU A 181 2.63 15.40 -4.69
CA LEU A 181 1.72 16.44 -4.21
C LEU A 181 2.47 17.73 -3.90
N GLY A 182 3.61 17.66 -3.21
CA GLY A 182 4.42 18.84 -2.90
C GLY A 182 4.97 19.53 -4.14
N LEU A 183 5.32 18.76 -5.18
CA LEU A 183 5.73 19.34 -6.47
C LEU A 183 4.56 20.09 -7.13
N ARG A 184 3.37 19.49 -7.17
CA ARG A 184 2.18 20.06 -7.81
C ARG A 184 1.63 21.26 -7.07
N LEU A 185 1.64 21.27 -5.74
CA LEU A 185 1.21 22.41 -4.92
C LEU A 185 2.06 23.66 -5.15
N ARG A 186 3.35 23.50 -5.42
CA ARG A 186 4.23 24.65 -5.75
C ARG A 186 3.86 25.33 -7.08
N VAL A 187 3.31 24.57 -8.02
CA VAL A 187 2.98 25.06 -9.37
C VAL A 187 1.51 25.46 -9.47
N ASN A 188 0.61 24.75 -8.83
CA ASN A 188 -0.82 24.93 -8.94
C ASN A 188 -1.53 24.68 -7.59
N PRO A 189 -1.39 25.60 -6.62
CA PRO A 189 -2.10 25.48 -5.35
C PRO A 189 -3.61 25.62 -5.57
N ARG A 190 -4.39 25.04 -4.66
CA ARG A 190 -5.85 25.20 -4.64
C ARG A 190 -6.27 26.07 -3.44
N PRO A 191 -7.41 26.77 -3.51
CA PRO A 191 -7.92 27.52 -2.35
C PRO A 191 -8.02 26.64 -1.11
N GLY A 192 -7.36 27.08 -0.03
CA GLY A 192 -7.29 26.33 1.23
C GLY A 192 -6.41 25.07 1.21
N ILE A 193 -5.54 24.91 0.20
CA ILE A 193 -4.51 23.84 0.08
C ILE A 193 -3.25 24.50 -0.47
N ASN A 194 -2.55 25.25 0.39
CA ASN A 194 -1.43 26.10 -0.04
C ASN A 194 -0.08 25.38 0.05
N ASN A 195 -0.01 24.37 0.90
CA ASN A 195 1.21 23.62 1.19
C ASN A 195 0.88 22.17 1.55
N LEU A 196 1.92 21.37 1.77
CA LEU A 196 1.78 19.94 2.07
C LEU A 196 1.09 19.70 3.44
N ASP A 197 1.29 20.55 4.42
CA ASP A 197 0.67 20.39 5.73
C ASP A 197 -0.85 20.60 5.65
N ASP A 198 -1.32 21.63 4.96
CA ASP A 198 -2.76 21.84 4.68
C ASP A 198 -3.38 20.60 4.00
N ALA A 199 -2.67 20.05 3.04
CA ALA A 199 -3.13 18.86 2.31
C ALA A 199 -3.22 17.62 3.21
N ILE A 200 -2.21 17.40 4.05
CA ILE A 200 -2.17 16.27 4.99
C ILE A 200 -3.29 16.39 6.02
N GLU A 201 -3.53 17.59 6.56
CA GLU A 201 -4.63 17.83 7.51
C GLU A 201 -5.99 17.52 6.88
N LYS A 202 -6.22 17.95 5.63
CA LYS A 202 -7.47 17.67 4.91
C LYS A 202 -7.66 16.16 4.66
N VAL A 203 -6.63 15.47 4.19
CA VAL A 203 -6.71 14.02 3.95
C VAL A 203 -6.89 13.24 5.25
N ALA A 204 -6.21 13.64 6.33
CA ALA A 204 -6.38 13.04 7.64
C ALA A 204 -7.82 13.23 8.16
N ALA A 205 -8.36 14.45 8.05
CA ALA A 205 -9.73 14.75 8.46
C ALA A 205 -10.76 13.95 7.64
N ALA A 206 -10.61 13.87 6.31
CA ALA A 206 -11.44 13.08 5.42
C ALA A 206 -11.44 11.58 5.79
N ALA A 207 -10.27 11.01 6.00
CA ALA A 207 -10.16 9.61 6.40
C ALA A 207 -10.82 9.36 7.77
N GLN A 208 -10.60 10.23 8.75
CA GLN A 208 -11.21 10.12 10.08
C GLN A 208 -12.74 10.26 10.04
N HIS A 209 -13.27 11.19 9.23
CA HIS A 209 -14.71 11.40 9.06
C HIS A 209 -15.42 10.10 8.61
N HIS A 210 -14.78 9.33 7.72
CA HIS A 210 -15.33 8.07 7.21
C HIS A 210 -14.81 6.82 7.93
N GLY A 211 -14.10 6.96 9.05
CA GLY A 211 -13.55 5.83 9.81
C GLY A 211 -12.52 5.02 9.03
N LYS A 212 -11.79 5.66 8.10
CA LYS A 212 -10.75 5.04 7.25
C LYS A 212 -9.36 5.27 7.83
N ALA A 213 -8.44 4.35 7.51
CA ALA A 213 -7.05 4.56 7.84
C ALA A 213 -6.42 5.63 6.94
N TRP A 214 -5.35 6.27 7.43
CA TRP A 214 -4.55 7.13 6.57
C TRP A 214 -3.06 7.02 6.88
N GLY A 215 -2.24 7.47 5.94
CA GLY A 215 -0.79 7.57 6.06
C GLY A 215 -0.20 8.55 5.06
N ALA A 216 1.10 8.82 5.22
CA ALA A 216 1.85 9.64 4.28
C ALA A 216 3.32 9.20 4.24
N ALA A 217 3.96 9.35 3.07
CA ALA A 217 5.40 9.21 2.97
C ALA A 217 6.09 10.32 3.77
N THR A 218 7.12 9.97 4.55
CA THR A 218 7.87 10.92 5.36
C THR A 218 9.37 10.69 5.24
N GLY A 219 10.14 11.79 5.33
CA GLY A 219 11.61 11.76 5.33
C GLY A 219 12.23 11.63 6.73
N SER A 220 11.43 11.70 7.82
CA SER A 220 11.95 11.66 9.19
C SER A 220 10.99 10.98 10.17
N LEU A 221 11.57 10.37 11.21
CA LEU A 221 10.80 9.79 12.32
C LEU A 221 10.04 10.87 13.11
N GLU A 222 10.55 12.10 13.16
CA GLU A 222 9.88 13.21 13.81
C GLU A 222 8.55 13.53 13.12
N THR A 223 8.57 13.69 11.79
CA THR A 223 7.38 13.90 10.98
C THR A 223 6.40 12.73 11.12
N MET A 224 6.91 11.49 11.14
CA MET A 224 6.08 10.31 11.36
C MET A 224 5.40 10.32 12.74
N ARG A 225 6.09 10.73 13.80
CA ARG A 225 5.49 10.88 15.14
C ARG A 225 4.36 11.92 15.11
N ARG A 226 4.57 13.08 14.43
CA ARG A 226 3.53 14.09 14.25
C ARG A 226 2.30 13.49 13.54
N TYR A 227 2.49 12.78 12.43
CA TYR A 227 1.38 12.14 11.72
C TYR A 227 0.69 11.09 12.57
N ARG A 228 1.45 10.33 13.38
CA ARG A 228 0.87 9.35 14.31
C ARG A 228 -0.01 10.03 15.38
N GLN A 229 0.39 11.19 15.88
CA GLN A 229 -0.43 12.00 16.81
C GLN A 229 -1.71 12.53 16.14
N MET A 230 -1.67 12.77 14.82
CA MET A 230 -2.84 13.13 14.01
C MET A 230 -3.69 11.91 13.62
N GLY A 231 -3.38 10.72 14.11
CA GLY A 231 -4.16 9.49 13.87
C GLY A 231 -3.71 8.65 12.67
N SER A 232 -2.55 8.92 12.07
CA SER A 232 -2.01 8.07 10.99
C SER A 232 -1.81 6.63 11.44
N GLN A 233 -2.25 5.67 10.63
CA GLN A 233 -2.16 4.24 10.93
C GLN A 233 -1.34 3.47 9.89
N ILE A 234 -1.16 4.00 8.67
CA ILE A 234 -0.34 3.38 7.61
C ILE A 234 1.07 3.96 7.73
N LEU A 235 1.96 3.23 8.41
CA LEU A 235 3.29 3.72 8.79
C LEU A 235 4.35 3.07 7.89
N THR A 236 4.83 3.81 6.89
CA THR A 236 5.84 3.33 5.94
C THR A 236 7.21 3.84 6.33
N TRP A 237 8.15 2.92 6.64
CA TRP A 237 9.50 3.28 7.04
C TRP A 237 10.52 2.21 6.67
N GLY A 238 11.66 2.66 6.15
CA GLY A 238 12.71 1.76 5.68
C GLY A 238 12.37 1.13 4.34
N GLY A 239 13.38 0.61 3.68
CA GLY A 239 13.25 -0.01 2.37
C GLY A 239 14.61 -0.49 1.86
N ASP A 240 14.59 -1.18 0.73
CA ASP A 240 15.79 -1.71 0.08
C ASP A 240 16.75 -0.59 -0.38
N PHE A 241 16.28 0.64 -0.61
CA PHE A 241 17.12 1.82 -0.82
C PHE A 241 18.00 2.18 0.39
N GLY A 242 17.70 1.67 1.57
CA GLY A 242 18.56 1.79 2.75
C GLY A 242 19.95 1.16 2.56
N LEU A 243 20.10 0.22 1.62
CA LEU A 243 21.37 -0.35 1.22
C LEU A 243 22.40 0.71 0.77
N ARG A 244 21.92 1.81 0.17
CA ARG A 244 22.79 2.94 -0.18
C ARG A 244 23.52 3.50 1.04
N THR A 245 22.84 3.68 2.14
CA THR A 245 23.45 4.18 3.39
C THR A 245 24.41 3.17 3.98
N VAL A 246 24.08 1.89 3.95
CA VAL A 246 24.97 0.81 4.42
C VAL A 246 26.28 0.82 3.64
N LEU A 247 26.22 0.91 2.30
CA LEU A 247 27.41 0.95 1.44
C LEU A 247 28.20 2.25 1.60
N ALA A 248 27.53 3.39 1.75
CA ALA A 248 28.20 4.68 1.96
C ALA A 248 28.99 4.68 3.29
N ASN A 249 28.40 4.15 4.37
CA ASN A 249 29.07 4.03 5.65
C ASN A 249 30.28 3.08 5.56
N ALA A 250 30.11 1.91 4.95
CA ALA A 250 31.19 0.94 4.78
C ALA A 250 32.36 1.53 3.93
N SER A 251 32.06 2.30 2.88
CA SER A 251 33.08 3.00 2.09
C SER A 251 33.85 4.02 2.95
N SER A 252 33.12 4.85 3.70
CA SER A 252 33.73 5.85 4.60
C SER A 252 34.60 5.22 5.68
N ASP A 253 34.19 4.07 6.24
CA ASP A 253 34.98 3.34 7.22
C ASP A 253 36.30 2.85 6.62
N LEU A 254 36.25 2.33 5.39
CA LEU A 254 37.46 1.89 4.67
C LEU A 254 38.37 3.06 4.30
N ASP A 255 37.81 4.18 3.83
CA ASP A 255 38.59 5.38 3.49
C ASP A 255 39.32 5.91 4.74
N SER A 256 38.66 5.93 5.90
CA SER A 256 39.29 6.34 7.17
C SER A 256 40.45 5.43 7.60
N MET A 257 40.37 4.13 7.27
CA MET A 257 41.43 3.16 7.56
C MET A 257 42.58 3.25 6.57
N LEU A 258 42.33 3.58 5.32
CA LEU A 258 43.34 3.66 4.24
C LEU A 258 44.03 5.02 4.17
N GLY A 259 43.64 6.00 4.99
CA GLY A 259 44.26 7.32 5.05
C GLY A 259 43.91 8.24 3.89
N GLY A 260 42.69 8.08 3.33
CA GLY A 260 42.10 8.93 2.28
C GLY A 260 41.61 10.27 2.77
#